data_d223555c910da0714a8a6d5ee6ee46c0
#
_entry.id   d223555c910da0714a8a6d5ee6ee46c0
#
_cell.length_a   1.000
_cell.length_b   1.000
_cell.length_c   1.000
_cell.angle_alpha   90.00
_cell.angle_beta   90.00
_cell.angle_gamma   90.00
#
_symmetry.space_group_name_H-M   'P 1'
#
loop_
_entity.id
_entity.type
_entity.pdbx_description
1 polymer ?
#
loop_
_entity_poly.entity_id
_entity_poly.type
_entity_poly.pdbx_seq_one_letter_code
_entity_poly.pdbx_strand_id
1 'polypeptide(L)'
;MLYFAYGMNTNRSEMAHRCPGALSLGHARLVDRIFRFATHADVVKCPGSYVDGVLWTIDDFHLNALDRLEGYPYYYNRRSLRVAHDNRIVMAETYYMQPGNLDSLPSQSYFDMVIEGYNQHKIPLDQLYNSVYDSITF
;
A
#
# COMPACT_ATOMS: atom_id res chain seq x y z
N MET A 1 -14.24 1.10 -9.29
CA MET A 1 -12.81 1.22 -9.62
C MET A 1 -11.98 0.40 -8.64
N LEU A 2 -10.72 0.19 -8.96
CA LEU A 2 -9.80 -0.62 -8.17
C LEU A 2 -8.77 0.26 -7.45
N TYR A 3 -8.42 -0.13 -6.24
CA TYR A 3 -7.43 0.52 -5.39
C TYR A 3 -6.47 -0.52 -4.83
N PHE A 4 -5.17 -0.28 -4.97
CA PHE A 4 -4.14 -1.16 -4.43
C PHE A 4 -3.57 -0.56 -3.14
N ALA A 5 -3.69 -1.29 -2.03
CA ALA A 5 -3.17 -0.92 -0.72
C ALA A 5 -2.00 -1.82 -0.33
N TYR A 6 -0.95 -1.23 0.21
CA TYR A 6 0.24 -1.98 0.63
C TYR A 6 0.70 -1.65 2.06
N GLY A 7 0.06 -0.69 2.70
CA GLY A 7 0.34 -0.25 4.06
C GLY A 7 -0.85 -0.43 4.99
N MET A 8 -1.21 0.64 5.69
CA MET A 8 -2.29 0.62 6.69
C MET A 8 -3.63 0.14 6.11
N ASN A 9 -3.93 0.50 4.87
CA ASN A 9 -5.21 0.17 4.23
C ASN A 9 -5.30 -1.28 3.74
N THR A 10 -4.31 -2.12 4.02
CA THR A 10 -4.46 -3.57 3.93
C THR A 10 -5.30 -4.12 5.08
N ASN A 11 -5.39 -3.37 6.18
CA ASN A 11 -6.09 -3.76 7.39
C ASN A 11 -7.61 -3.61 7.19
N ARG A 12 -8.35 -4.68 7.42
CA ARG A 12 -9.80 -4.72 7.16
C ARG A 12 -10.57 -3.73 8.05
N SER A 13 -10.20 -3.61 9.32
CA SER A 13 -10.91 -2.69 10.22
C SER A 13 -10.64 -1.24 9.85
N GLU A 14 -9.42 -0.91 9.44
CA GLU A 14 -9.08 0.43 8.96
C GLU A 14 -9.84 0.78 7.68
N MET A 15 -9.89 -0.14 6.71
CA MET A 15 -10.64 0.11 5.48
C MET A 15 -12.15 0.20 5.72
N ALA A 16 -12.69 -0.60 6.62
CA ALA A 16 -14.11 -0.50 6.98
C ALA A 16 -14.45 0.88 7.55
N HIS A 17 -13.51 1.48 8.27
CA HIS A 17 -13.67 2.80 8.86
C HIS A 17 -13.49 3.92 7.82
N ARG A 18 -12.45 3.81 6.99
CA ARG A 18 -12.08 4.85 6.00
C ARG A 18 -12.93 4.81 4.75
N CYS A 19 -13.25 3.62 4.28
CA CYS A 19 -13.99 3.37 3.04
C CYS A 19 -15.12 2.37 3.29
N PRO A 20 -16.17 2.75 4.03
CA PRO A 20 -17.29 1.84 4.31
C PRO A 20 -17.88 1.29 3.01
N GLY A 21 -18.03 -0.04 2.94
CA GLY A 21 -18.57 -0.71 1.76
C GLY A 21 -17.54 -1.11 0.72
N ALA A 22 -16.27 -0.73 0.85
CA ALA A 22 -15.22 -1.24 -0.01
C ALA A 22 -15.06 -2.75 0.19
N LEU A 23 -14.80 -3.47 -0.90
CA LEU A 23 -14.67 -4.93 -0.86
C LEU A 23 -13.24 -5.35 -1.19
N SER A 24 -12.69 -6.25 -0.37
CA SER A 24 -11.37 -6.83 -0.64
C SER A 24 -11.49 -7.90 -1.71
N LEU A 25 -10.64 -7.79 -2.74
CA LEU A 25 -10.43 -8.83 -3.74
C LEU A 25 -9.23 -9.72 -3.39
N GLY A 26 -8.57 -9.46 -2.27
CA GLY A 26 -7.48 -10.27 -1.76
C GLY A 26 -6.11 -9.83 -2.22
N HIS A 27 -5.16 -10.75 -2.05
CA HIS A 27 -3.75 -10.53 -2.34
C HIS A 27 -3.50 -10.22 -3.82
N ALA A 28 -2.70 -9.19 -4.07
CA ALA A 28 -2.29 -8.77 -5.41
C ALA A 28 -0.85 -8.25 -5.35
N ARG A 29 -0.25 -8.02 -6.52
CA ARG A 29 1.14 -7.57 -6.62
C ARG A 29 1.26 -6.37 -7.55
N LEU A 30 1.80 -5.28 -7.03
CA LEU A 30 2.12 -4.09 -7.80
C LEU A 30 3.39 -4.35 -8.62
N VAL A 31 3.31 -4.12 -9.93
CA VAL A 31 4.37 -4.47 -10.89
C VAL A 31 5.43 -3.38 -10.93
N ASP A 32 6.72 -3.78 -11.00
CA ASP A 32 7.87 -2.89 -11.21
C ASP A 32 8.02 -1.82 -10.12
N ARG A 33 7.75 -2.20 -8.88
CA ARG A 33 7.93 -1.37 -7.70
C ARG A 33 8.58 -2.17 -6.59
N ILE A 34 9.19 -1.48 -5.63
CA ILE A 34 9.72 -2.07 -4.40
C ILE A 34 9.16 -1.29 -3.21
N PHE A 35 8.88 -2.02 -2.13
CA PHE A 35 8.35 -1.48 -0.89
C PHE A 35 9.45 -0.82 -0.07
N ARG A 36 9.14 0.29 0.60
CA ARG A 36 10.03 0.90 1.61
C ARG A 36 9.21 1.55 2.72
N PHE A 37 9.86 1.84 3.85
CA PHE A 37 9.32 2.69 4.88
C PHE A 37 10.02 4.06 4.89
N ALA A 38 9.23 5.12 4.90
CA ALA A 38 9.66 6.49 5.18
C ALA A 38 8.71 7.02 6.25
N THR A 39 8.81 6.51 7.48
CA THR A 39 7.85 6.61 8.57
C THR A 39 6.55 5.88 8.25
N HIS A 40 5.98 6.10 7.09
CA HIS A 40 4.84 5.38 6.53
C HIS A 40 5.28 4.54 5.33
N ALA A 41 4.42 3.64 4.88
CA ALA A 41 4.70 2.78 3.75
C ALA A 41 4.73 3.58 2.44
N ASP A 42 5.65 3.22 1.56
CA ASP A 42 5.83 3.82 0.24
C ASP A 42 6.29 2.76 -0.75
N VAL A 43 6.12 3.04 -2.03
CA VAL A 43 6.58 2.20 -3.12
C VAL A 43 7.35 3.06 -4.13
N VAL A 44 8.48 2.54 -4.61
CA VAL A 44 9.32 3.26 -5.56
C VAL A 44 9.58 2.39 -6.79
N LYS A 45 9.89 3.03 -7.92
CA LYS A 45 10.17 2.32 -9.17
C LYS A 45 11.34 1.37 -9.00
N CYS A 46 11.15 0.12 -9.43
CA CYS A 46 12.18 -0.89 -9.43
C CYS A 46 11.83 -1.96 -10.47
N PRO A 47 12.31 -1.81 -11.72
CA PRO A 47 11.98 -2.77 -12.78
C PRO A 47 12.32 -4.20 -12.38
N GLY A 48 11.39 -5.12 -12.63
CA GLY A 48 11.54 -6.54 -12.31
C GLY A 48 11.17 -6.92 -10.88
N SER A 49 10.93 -5.95 -9.99
CA SER A 49 10.45 -6.20 -8.63
C SER A 49 8.94 -6.11 -8.55
N TYR A 50 8.38 -6.48 -7.40
CA TYR A 50 6.96 -6.32 -7.12
C TYR A 50 6.73 -6.01 -5.65
N VAL A 51 5.56 -5.44 -5.36
CA VAL A 51 5.11 -5.17 -3.99
C VAL A 51 3.84 -5.97 -3.73
N ASP A 52 3.83 -6.74 -2.66
CA ASP A 52 2.63 -7.43 -2.20
C ASP A 52 1.66 -6.45 -1.54
N GLY A 53 0.38 -6.66 -1.75
CA GLY A 53 -0.65 -5.84 -1.14
C GLY A 53 -2.03 -6.41 -1.37
N VAL A 54 -3.04 -5.57 -1.18
CA VAL A 54 -4.46 -5.94 -1.29
C VAL A 54 -5.13 -5.10 -2.36
N LEU A 55 -5.90 -5.76 -3.21
CA LEU A 55 -6.73 -5.09 -4.19
C LEU A 55 -8.14 -4.91 -3.62
N TRP A 56 -8.65 -3.67 -3.69
CA TRP A 56 -9.98 -3.30 -3.20
C TRP A 56 -10.85 -2.77 -4.33
N THR A 57 -12.15 -3.06 -4.30
CA THR A 57 -13.11 -2.28 -5.09
C THR A 57 -13.55 -1.07 -4.28
N ILE A 58 -13.50 0.10 -4.90
CA ILE A 58 -13.89 1.36 -4.28
C ILE A 58 -14.77 2.17 -5.25
N ASP A 59 -15.41 3.20 -4.74
CA ASP A 59 -16.15 4.17 -5.56
C ASP A 59 -15.52 5.57 -5.47
N ASP A 60 -16.12 6.54 -6.18
CA ASP A 60 -15.60 7.91 -6.19
C ASP A 60 -15.61 8.57 -4.81
N PHE A 61 -16.60 8.25 -4.00
CA PHE A 61 -16.69 8.77 -2.64
C PHE A 61 -15.52 8.25 -1.78
N HIS A 62 -15.21 6.96 -1.91
CA HIS A 62 -14.06 6.35 -1.23
C HIS A 62 -12.75 6.98 -1.70
N LEU A 63 -12.60 7.20 -3.00
CA LEU A 63 -11.38 7.78 -3.55
C LEU A 63 -11.14 9.19 -3.01
N ASN A 64 -12.20 10.00 -2.93
CA ASN A 64 -12.11 11.34 -2.35
C ASN A 64 -11.70 11.30 -0.88
N ALA A 65 -12.21 10.34 -0.11
CA ALA A 65 -11.83 10.15 1.29
C ALA A 65 -10.36 9.74 1.42
N LEU A 66 -9.90 8.82 0.58
CA LEU A 66 -8.51 8.38 0.55
C LEU A 66 -7.57 9.53 0.15
N ASP A 67 -7.94 10.34 -0.85
CA ASP A 67 -7.14 11.49 -1.25
C ASP A 67 -6.91 12.47 -0.09
N ARG A 68 -7.93 12.73 0.70
CA ARG A 68 -7.80 13.58 1.89
C ARG A 68 -6.92 12.94 2.96
N LEU A 69 -7.11 11.66 3.22
CA LEU A 69 -6.34 10.92 4.21
C LEU A 69 -4.86 10.88 3.87
N GLU A 70 -4.54 10.65 2.59
CA GLU A 70 -3.17 10.51 2.12
C GLU A 70 -2.49 11.86 1.85
N GLY A 71 -3.19 12.97 2.02
CA GLY A 71 -2.64 14.29 1.74
C GLY A 71 -2.30 14.49 0.27
N TYR A 72 -3.08 13.87 -0.62
CA TYR A 72 -2.91 14.01 -2.07
C TYR A 72 -3.24 15.45 -2.50
N PRO A 73 -2.44 16.10 -3.35
CA PRO A 73 -1.23 15.58 -4.01
C PRO A 73 0.09 15.95 -3.30
N TYR A 74 0.05 16.44 -2.05
CA TYR A 74 1.22 17.06 -1.40
C TYR A 74 2.12 16.07 -0.67
N TYR A 75 1.56 15.16 0.12
CA TYR A 75 2.34 14.12 0.81
C TYR A 75 2.46 12.86 -0.05
N TYR A 76 1.33 12.28 -0.46
CA TYR A 76 1.29 11.22 -1.45
C TYR A 76 0.80 11.76 -2.78
N ASN A 77 1.38 11.24 -3.86
CA ASN A 77 0.84 11.35 -5.20
C ASN A 77 -0.03 10.12 -5.48
N ARG A 78 -0.78 10.11 -6.58
CA ARG A 78 -1.66 9.01 -6.95
C ARG A 78 -1.62 8.78 -8.45
N ARG A 79 -1.48 7.51 -8.85
CA ARG A 79 -1.54 7.12 -10.27
C ARG A 79 -2.26 5.80 -10.43
N SER A 80 -2.83 5.58 -11.60
CA SER A 80 -3.29 4.27 -12.04
C SER A 80 -2.07 3.46 -12.47
N LEU A 81 -1.80 2.36 -11.76
CA LEU A 81 -0.62 1.52 -11.96
C LEU A 81 -1.03 0.08 -12.23
N ARG A 82 -0.12 -0.68 -12.83
CA ARG A 82 -0.34 -2.10 -13.17
C ARG A 82 -0.23 -2.98 -11.94
N VAL A 83 -1.23 -3.83 -11.73
CA VAL A 83 -1.31 -4.77 -10.61
C VAL A 83 -1.62 -6.15 -11.16
N ALA A 84 -0.85 -7.14 -10.73
CA ALA A 84 -1.11 -8.55 -11.06
C ALA A 84 -2.08 -9.14 -10.03
N HIS A 85 -3.19 -9.68 -10.50
CA HIS A 85 -4.23 -10.30 -9.67
C HIS A 85 -4.92 -11.40 -10.45
N ASP A 86 -5.01 -12.61 -9.86
CA ASP A 86 -5.65 -13.78 -10.48
C ASP A 86 -5.17 -14.03 -11.92
N ASN A 87 -3.86 -14.01 -12.13
CA ASN A 87 -3.20 -14.24 -13.43
C ASN A 87 -3.57 -13.21 -14.50
N ARG A 88 -4.00 -12.01 -14.10
CA ARG A 88 -4.32 -10.90 -14.99
C ARG A 88 -3.59 -9.64 -14.52
N ILE A 89 -3.36 -8.72 -15.46
CA ILE A 89 -2.90 -7.38 -15.15
C ILE A 89 -4.11 -6.45 -15.18
N VAL A 90 -4.33 -5.76 -14.08
CA VAL A 90 -5.39 -4.74 -13.95
C VAL A 90 -4.77 -3.41 -13.58
N MET A 91 -5.50 -2.32 -13.86
CA MET A 91 -5.07 -0.98 -13.46
C MET A 91 -5.77 -0.62 -12.15
N ALA A 92 -4.99 -0.15 -11.18
CA ALA A 92 -5.53 0.23 -9.87
C ALA A 92 -4.95 1.55 -9.41
N GLU A 93 -5.78 2.37 -8.78
CA GLU A 93 -5.31 3.60 -8.14
C GLU A 93 -4.34 3.25 -7.03
N THR A 94 -3.18 3.89 -7.02
CA THR A 94 -2.10 3.58 -6.09
C THR A 94 -1.45 4.87 -5.61
N TYR A 95 -1.29 5.00 -4.29
CA TYR A 95 -0.60 6.15 -3.69
C TYR A 95 0.89 5.85 -3.56
N TYR A 96 1.71 6.87 -3.77
CA TYR A 96 3.15 6.80 -3.58
C TYR A 96 3.65 8.18 -3.15
N MET A 97 4.69 8.21 -2.31
CA MET A 97 5.15 9.47 -1.74
C MET A 97 5.75 10.40 -2.79
N GLN A 98 5.58 11.69 -2.57
CA GLN A 98 6.34 12.70 -3.30
C GLN A 98 7.84 12.54 -3.01
N PRO A 99 8.72 12.93 -3.95
CA PRO A 99 10.17 12.84 -3.74
C PRO A 99 10.63 13.61 -2.50
N GLY A 100 11.73 13.16 -1.88
CA GLY A 100 12.38 13.85 -0.78
C GLY A 100 12.12 13.26 0.60
N ASN A 101 11.30 12.22 0.70
CA ASN A 101 11.07 11.52 1.96
C ASN A 101 12.15 10.44 2.14
N LEU A 102 13.00 10.61 3.16
CA LEU A 102 14.08 9.66 3.43
C LEU A 102 13.56 8.42 4.14
N ASP A 103 14.28 7.30 3.98
CA ASP A 103 13.99 6.07 4.69
C ASP A 103 14.01 6.33 6.20
N SER A 104 12.98 5.84 6.89
CA SER A 104 12.87 5.95 8.34
C SER A 104 11.92 4.87 8.86
N LEU A 105 12.15 4.45 10.12
CA LEU A 105 11.36 3.39 10.74
C LEU A 105 9.92 3.85 10.98
N PRO A 106 8.95 2.95 10.78
CA PRO A 106 7.57 3.21 11.20
C PRO A 106 7.45 3.18 12.72
N SER A 107 6.41 3.82 13.27
CA SER A 107 6.06 3.61 14.68
C SER A 107 5.64 2.15 14.89
N GLN A 108 5.77 1.66 16.13
CA GLN A 108 5.38 0.29 16.45
C GLN A 108 3.89 0.05 16.20
N SER A 109 3.04 1.00 16.58
CA SER A 109 1.59 0.87 16.39
C SER A 109 1.21 0.82 14.90
N TYR A 110 1.83 1.65 14.07
CA TYR A 110 1.62 1.62 12.61
C TYR A 110 2.05 0.26 12.04
N PHE A 111 3.24 -0.19 12.41
CA PHE A 111 3.80 -1.45 11.93
C PHE A 111 2.90 -2.63 12.31
N ASP A 112 2.42 -2.68 13.55
CA ASP A 112 1.55 -3.75 14.04
C ASP A 112 0.23 -3.82 13.25
N MET A 113 -0.35 -2.67 12.92
CA MET A 113 -1.58 -2.60 12.12
C MET A 113 -1.35 -3.08 10.68
N VAL A 114 -0.20 -2.77 10.12
CA VAL A 114 0.15 -3.25 8.76
C VAL A 114 0.36 -4.77 8.77
N ILE A 115 1.07 -5.30 9.77
CA ILE A 115 1.24 -6.75 9.93
C ILE A 115 -0.12 -7.45 10.04
N GLU A 116 -1.04 -6.90 10.85
CA GLU A 116 -2.39 -7.45 10.99
C GLU A 116 -3.10 -7.52 9.64
N GLY A 117 -3.04 -6.45 8.84
CA GLY A 117 -3.63 -6.41 7.52
C GLY A 117 -3.05 -7.46 6.57
N TYR A 118 -1.73 -7.63 6.59
CA TYR A 118 -1.06 -8.65 5.79
C TYR A 118 -1.50 -10.05 6.21
N ASN A 119 -1.56 -10.31 7.50
CA ASN A 119 -2.01 -11.62 8.02
C ASN A 119 -3.47 -11.91 7.66
N GLN A 120 -4.33 -10.90 7.70
CA GLN A 120 -5.74 -11.04 7.29
C GLN A 120 -5.90 -11.50 5.85
N HIS A 121 -4.94 -11.17 4.98
CA HIS A 121 -4.97 -11.49 3.56
C HIS A 121 -3.96 -12.55 3.16
N LYS A 122 -3.29 -13.18 4.12
CA LYS A 122 -2.26 -14.23 3.91
C LYS A 122 -1.12 -13.75 3.00
N ILE A 123 -0.70 -12.51 3.22
CA ILE A 123 0.42 -11.90 2.49
C ILE A 123 1.71 -12.19 3.25
N PRO A 124 2.80 -12.59 2.56
CA PRO A 124 4.09 -12.76 3.21
C PRO A 124 4.57 -11.47 3.87
N LEU A 125 5.20 -11.59 5.05
CA LEU A 125 5.70 -10.44 5.80
C LEU A 125 7.10 -10.00 5.39
N ASP A 126 7.74 -10.73 4.47
CA ASP A 126 9.14 -10.55 4.09
C ASP A 126 9.45 -9.12 3.67
N GLN A 127 8.59 -8.52 2.82
CA GLN A 127 8.86 -7.15 2.36
C GLN A 127 8.81 -6.12 3.49
N LEU A 128 8.00 -6.36 4.53
CA LEU A 128 7.94 -5.47 5.70
C LEU A 128 9.22 -5.56 6.52
N TYR A 129 9.65 -6.78 6.85
CA TYR A 129 10.86 -6.99 7.65
C TYR A 129 12.13 -6.60 6.91
N ASN A 130 12.23 -6.90 5.62
CA ASN A 130 13.36 -6.47 4.80
C ASN A 130 13.47 -4.95 4.77
N SER A 131 12.34 -4.24 4.66
CA SER A 131 12.31 -2.78 4.62
C SER A 131 12.70 -2.17 5.97
N VAL A 132 12.28 -2.77 7.08
CA VAL A 132 12.70 -2.34 8.42
C VAL A 132 14.20 -2.55 8.58
N TYR A 133 14.72 -3.71 8.17
CA TYR A 133 16.15 -4.00 8.23
C TYR A 133 16.96 -2.99 7.40
N ASP A 134 16.51 -2.71 6.18
CA ASP A 134 17.18 -1.75 5.29
C ASP A 134 17.17 -0.32 5.86
N SER A 135 16.16 0.03 6.66
CA SER A 135 16.06 1.35 7.28
C SER A 135 17.07 1.58 8.41
N ILE A 136 17.64 0.51 8.99
CA ILE A 136 18.60 0.58 10.10
C ILE A 136 20.02 0.19 9.69
N THR A 137 20.21 -0.32 8.48
CA THR A 137 21.54 -0.68 7.94
C THR A 137 21.92 0.27 6.80
N PHE A 138 23.11 0.73 6.78
CA PHE A 138 23.60 1.64 5.75
C PHE A 138 24.91 1.21 5.18
#